data_b141c8f480a295d2a366caa13d508cf8
#
_entry.id   b141c8f480a295d2a366caa13d508cf8
#
_cell.length_a   1.000
_cell.length_b   1.000
_cell.length_c   1.000
_cell.angle_alpha   90.00
_cell.angle_beta   90.00
_cell.angle_gamma   90.00
#
_symmetry.space_group_name_H-M   'P 1'
#
loop_
_entity.id
_entity.type
_entity.pdbx_description
1 polymer ?
#
loop_
_entity_poly.entity_id
_entity_poly.type
_entity_poly.pdbx_seq_one_letter_code
_entity_poly.pdbx_strand_id
1 'polypeptide(L)'
;MAEAAPLYDTYSRAPLRFERGEGVWLITESGERYLDFGAGVAVTSVGHSNPHVVGALKEQADKVWHLSNIYEIPGQERLAKRLTDATFADKVFFTNSGAEALECAIKTARRYQFSKGHPERFHIITFEGAFHGRTLATIAAGGQEKYLEGFGPKAPGFDQVAFGDIEAVRAAITEATAAILIEPVQGEGGVRPATTEFMKALRQLCDDNDLLLILDEVQTGVGRTGKLFAHEWSGITPDIMAVAKGIGGGFPLGACLATSEAASGMKAGTHGSTYGGNPLAMAVGSAVLDIILADGFLQQVRDVALVFRQGLASLKDRYPDVIEDVRGEGLLLGIKAAVPSAELLQAIRAAHLLGVPAGDNVIRLLPPLVVTAEEAREGLARVERAAESIRASKVKKTA
;
A
#
# COMPACT_ATOMS: atom_id res chain seq x y z
N MET A 1 3.14 -16.83 -35.08
CA MET A 1 2.46 -16.40 -33.83
C MET A 1 3.48 -16.65 -32.73
N ALA A 2 3.79 -15.65 -31.89
CA ALA A 2 4.65 -15.90 -30.75
C ALA A 2 3.93 -16.91 -29.83
N GLU A 3 4.64 -17.95 -29.41
CA GLU A 3 4.12 -18.94 -28.49
C GLU A 3 3.69 -18.26 -27.19
N ALA A 4 2.48 -18.55 -26.69
CA ALA A 4 1.99 -17.94 -25.47
C ALA A 4 2.90 -18.35 -24.31
N ALA A 5 3.34 -17.40 -23.49
CA ALA A 5 4.16 -17.70 -22.33
C ALA A 5 3.39 -18.64 -21.38
N PRO A 6 4.08 -19.63 -20.76
CA PRO A 6 3.43 -20.60 -19.85
C PRO A 6 3.08 -19.99 -18.50
N LEU A 7 2.32 -18.91 -18.50
CA LEU A 7 1.89 -18.14 -17.34
C LEU A 7 0.37 -18.06 -17.30
N TYR A 8 -0.22 -18.01 -16.11
CA TYR A 8 -1.65 -17.73 -16.00
C TYR A 8 -2.01 -16.36 -16.56
N ASP A 9 -3.13 -16.25 -17.28
CA ASP A 9 -3.65 -15.01 -17.88
C ASP A 9 -4.41 -14.14 -16.87
N THR A 10 -3.87 -14.01 -15.66
CA THR A 10 -4.46 -13.22 -14.58
C THR A 10 -4.12 -11.74 -14.64
N TYR A 11 -3.20 -11.34 -15.53
CA TYR A 11 -2.74 -9.95 -15.67
C TYR A 11 -2.90 -9.45 -17.11
N SER A 12 -3.49 -8.27 -17.28
CA SER A 12 -3.47 -7.52 -18.54
C SER A 12 -2.14 -6.77 -18.67
N ARG A 13 -1.12 -7.42 -19.25
CA ARG A 13 0.24 -6.87 -19.36
C ARG A 13 0.33 -5.83 -20.46
N ALA A 14 0.97 -4.68 -20.16
CA ALA A 14 1.42 -3.77 -21.19
C ALA A 14 2.57 -4.40 -22.01
N PRO A 15 2.67 -4.13 -23.32
CA PRO A 15 3.75 -4.67 -24.17
C PRO A 15 5.06 -3.89 -23.96
N LEU A 16 5.51 -3.76 -22.71
CA LEU A 16 6.76 -3.12 -22.31
C LEU A 16 7.64 -4.14 -21.60
N ARG A 17 8.92 -4.16 -21.96
CA ARG A 17 9.94 -5.01 -21.35
C ARG A 17 11.04 -4.13 -20.80
N PHE A 18 11.22 -4.17 -19.47
CA PHE A 18 12.26 -3.42 -18.79
C PHE A 18 13.39 -4.37 -18.41
N GLU A 19 14.62 -3.98 -18.73
CA GLU A 19 15.82 -4.74 -18.43
C GLU A 19 16.45 -4.28 -17.12
N ARG A 20 16.42 -2.97 -16.85
CA ARG A 20 17.03 -2.39 -15.64
C ARG A 20 16.24 -1.19 -15.11
N GLY A 21 16.53 -0.85 -13.86
CA GLY A 21 15.97 0.34 -13.21
C GLY A 21 17.05 1.12 -12.46
N GLU A 22 16.91 2.44 -12.38
CA GLU A 22 17.83 3.34 -11.72
C GLU A 22 17.05 4.53 -11.13
N GLY A 23 17.07 4.68 -9.81
CA GLY A 23 16.29 5.71 -9.13
C GLY A 23 14.80 5.61 -9.46
N VAL A 24 14.25 6.64 -10.10
CA VAL A 24 12.84 6.68 -10.52
C VAL A 24 12.62 6.21 -11.97
N TRP A 25 13.65 5.65 -12.61
CA TRP A 25 13.62 5.30 -14.03
C TRP A 25 13.63 3.79 -14.25
N LEU A 26 12.78 3.33 -15.17
CA LEU A 26 12.86 2.01 -15.79
C LEU A 26 13.35 2.15 -17.23
N ILE A 27 14.21 1.23 -17.65
CA ILE A 27 14.91 1.28 -18.93
C ILE A 27 14.62 -0.02 -19.67
N THR A 28 14.12 0.09 -20.91
CA THR A 28 13.82 -1.05 -21.77
C THR A 28 15.10 -1.66 -22.35
N GLU A 29 14.99 -2.85 -22.94
CA GLU A 29 16.07 -3.50 -23.71
C GLU A 29 16.57 -2.62 -24.87
N SER A 30 15.71 -1.77 -25.47
CA SER A 30 16.07 -0.81 -26.51
C SER A 30 16.69 0.49 -25.99
N GLY A 31 16.79 0.66 -24.66
CA GLY A 31 17.38 1.84 -24.02
C GLY A 31 16.37 2.99 -23.78
N GLU A 32 15.09 2.81 -24.09
CA GLU A 32 14.07 3.83 -23.80
C GLU A 32 13.87 3.99 -22.31
N ARG A 33 13.77 5.23 -21.83
CA ARG A 33 13.62 5.56 -20.41
C ARG A 33 12.19 5.95 -20.09
N TYR A 34 11.60 5.23 -19.14
CA TYR A 34 10.29 5.51 -18.60
C TYR A 34 10.42 6.04 -17.17
N LEU A 35 9.74 7.14 -16.88
CA LEU A 35 9.62 7.65 -15.51
C LEU A 35 8.60 6.77 -14.76
N ASP A 36 9.06 6.03 -13.77
CA ASP A 36 8.22 5.05 -13.06
C ASP A 36 7.51 5.67 -11.85
N PHE A 37 6.32 6.21 -12.11
CA PHE A 37 5.41 6.64 -11.05
C PHE A 37 4.36 5.57 -10.72
N GLY A 38 4.64 4.32 -11.06
CA GLY A 38 3.93 3.15 -10.55
C GLY A 38 4.67 2.50 -9.38
N ALA A 39 6.01 2.53 -9.42
CA ALA A 39 6.90 2.00 -8.41
C ALA A 39 6.53 0.57 -7.95
N GLY A 40 6.10 -0.31 -8.89
CA GLY A 40 5.62 -1.64 -8.53
C GLY A 40 4.37 -1.64 -7.65
N VAL A 41 3.50 -0.66 -7.78
CA VAL A 41 2.36 -0.33 -6.92
C VAL A 41 2.82 0.08 -5.51
N ALA A 42 3.64 1.15 -5.45
CA ALA A 42 4.23 1.72 -4.24
C ALA A 42 5.21 0.79 -3.49
N VAL A 43 5.84 -0.14 -4.18
CA VAL A 43 6.78 -1.12 -3.60
C VAL A 43 8.21 -0.58 -3.57
N THR A 44 8.72 -0.06 -4.71
CA THR A 44 10.10 0.45 -4.83
C THR A 44 10.23 1.84 -4.20
N SER A 45 9.98 1.92 -2.90
CA SER A 45 9.89 3.18 -2.15
C SER A 45 11.17 4.02 -2.20
N VAL A 46 12.32 3.38 -2.20
CA VAL A 46 13.65 4.04 -2.21
C VAL A 46 14.30 4.04 -3.60
N GLY A 47 13.48 3.84 -4.65
CA GLY A 47 13.93 3.80 -6.05
C GLY A 47 14.51 2.46 -6.46
N HIS A 48 14.64 2.30 -7.80
CA HIS A 48 15.24 1.11 -8.40
C HIS A 48 16.73 1.07 -8.15
N SER A 49 17.22 -0.14 -7.86
CA SER A 49 18.67 -0.42 -7.71
C SER A 49 19.38 0.50 -6.71
N ASN A 50 18.70 0.89 -5.63
CA ASN A 50 19.29 1.74 -4.60
C ASN A 50 20.59 1.12 -4.07
N PRO A 51 21.75 1.80 -4.17
CA PRO A 51 23.04 1.19 -3.86
C PRO A 51 23.19 0.76 -2.40
N HIS A 52 22.58 1.47 -1.45
CA HIS A 52 22.61 1.08 -0.04
C HIS A 52 21.83 -0.22 0.21
N VAL A 53 20.63 -0.32 -0.37
CA VAL A 53 19.79 -1.52 -0.24
C VAL A 53 20.41 -2.72 -0.97
N VAL A 54 20.94 -2.50 -2.19
CA VAL A 54 21.65 -3.53 -2.96
C VAL A 54 22.90 -4.00 -2.23
N GLY A 55 23.64 -3.07 -1.60
CA GLY A 55 24.83 -3.40 -0.78
C GLY A 55 24.48 -4.30 0.40
N ALA A 56 23.45 -3.94 1.17
CA ALA A 56 22.97 -4.73 2.31
C ALA A 56 22.50 -6.13 1.89
N LEU A 57 21.77 -6.23 0.73
CA LEU A 57 21.35 -7.51 0.18
C LEU A 57 22.56 -8.39 -0.18
N LYS A 58 23.55 -7.85 -0.90
CA LYS A 58 24.75 -8.58 -1.30
C LYS A 58 25.56 -9.06 -0.09
N GLU A 59 25.78 -8.19 0.89
CA GLU A 59 26.46 -8.55 2.12
C GLU A 59 25.78 -9.70 2.87
N GLN A 60 24.44 -9.67 2.96
CA GLN A 60 23.68 -10.75 3.59
C GLN A 60 23.65 -12.02 2.73
N ALA A 61 23.64 -11.88 1.39
CA ALA A 61 23.65 -13.02 0.48
C ALA A 61 24.93 -13.86 0.57
N ASP A 62 26.06 -13.26 0.98
CA ASP A 62 27.32 -13.95 1.22
C ASP A 62 27.35 -14.71 2.57
N LYS A 63 26.30 -14.55 3.41
CA LYS A 63 26.17 -15.19 4.72
C LYS A 63 25.14 -16.31 4.70
N VAL A 64 23.91 -16.02 5.13
CA VAL A 64 22.81 -16.96 5.20
C VAL A 64 21.54 -16.33 4.64
N TRP A 65 20.85 -17.04 3.74
CA TRP A 65 19.66 -16.56 3.06
C TRP A 65 18.40 -16.80 3.86
N HIS A 66 18.30 -17.99 4.45
CA HIS A 66 17.13 -18.47 5.14
C HIS A 66 17.50 -19.31 6.36
N LEU A 67 16.78 -19.07 7.44
CA LEU A 67 16.73 -19.89 8.64
C LEU A 67 15.27 -20.12 9.02
N SER A 68 14.98 -21.29 9.60
CA SER A 68 13.66 -21.50 10.19
C SER A 68 13.45 -20.62 11.43
N ASN A 69 12.21 -20.15 11.60
CA ASN A 69 11.79 -19.40 12.80
C ASN A 69 11.79 -20.23 14.11
N ILE A 70 12.28 -21.48 14.07
CA ILE A 70 12.60 -22.25 15.28
C ILE A 70 13.94 -21.86 15.88
N TYR A 71 14.76 -21.07 15.18
CA TYR A 71 16.03 -20.52 15.64
C TYR A 71 15.92 -19.00 15.82
N GLU A 72 16.78 -18.45 16.65
CA GLU A 72 16.92 -16.98 16.78
C GLU A 72 17.56 -16.39 15.52
N ILE A 73 17.00 -15.29 15.03
CA ILE A 73 17.48 -14.58 13.85
C ILE A 73 17.77 -13.13 14.27
N PRO A 74 19.04 -12.78 14.54
CA PRO A 74 19.39 -11.45 15.07
C PRO A 74 18.92 -10.28 14.18
N GLY A 75 18.79 -10.51 12.86
CA GLY A 75 18.22 -9.53 11.93
C GLY A 75 16.75 -9.21 12.22
N GLN A 76 15.95 -10.20 12.63
CA GLN A 76 14.55 -9.99 13.03
C GLN A 76 14.48 -9.10 14.27
N GLU A 77 15.24 -9.41 15.29
CA GLU A 77 15.23 -8.65 16.54
C GLU A 77 15.62 -7.18 16.30
N ARG A 78 16.67 -6.95 15.51
CA ARG A 78 17.10 -5.59 15.17
C ARG A 78 16.03 -4.82 14.39
N LEU A 79 15.43 -5.41 13.36
CA LEU A 79 14.41 -4.75 12.57
C LEU A 79 13.12 -4.56 13.38
N ALA A 80 12.71 -5.55 14.17
CA ALA A 80 11.57 -5.45 15.07
C ALA A 80 11.76 -4.31 16.07
N LYS A 81 12.93 -4.24 16.71
CA LYS A 81 13.23 -3.15 17.65
C LYS A 81 13.15 -1.78 16.98
N ARG A 82 13.68 -1.62 15.77
CA ARG A 82 13.59 -0.35 15.03
C ARG A 82 12.15 0.05 14.74
N LEU A 83 11.31 -0.92 14.37
CA LEU A 83 9.88 -0.68 14.12
C LEU A 83 9.15 -0.32 15.41
N THR A 84 9.42 -1.02 16.52
CA THR A 84 8.78 -0.70 17.81
C THR A 84 9.26 0.62 18.38
N ASP A 85 10.53 0.98 18.21
CA ASP A 85 11.05 2.29 18.65
C ASP A 85 10.45 3.46 17.85
N ALA A 86 10.04 3.22 16.59
CA ALA A 86 9.53 4.24 15.68
C ALA A 86 7.99 4.30 15.60
N THR A 87 7.27 3.40 16.27
CA THR A 87 5.81 3.29 16.18
C THR A 87 5.16 3.04 17.56
N PHE A 88 3.85 2.89 17.56
CA PHE A 88 3.06 2.53 18.75
C PHE A 88 3.24 1.07 19.19
N ALA A 89 3.78 0.22 18.32
CA ALA A 89 3.76 -1.23 18.51
C ALA A 89 4.80 -1.72 19.51
N ASP A 90 4.46 -2.80 20.22
CA ASP A 90 5.38 -3.53 21.12
C ASP A 90 5.86 -4.84 20.51
N LYS A 91 5.11 -5.38 19.54
CA LYS A 91 5.34 -6.69 18.93
C LYS A 91 5.26 -6.61 17.40
N VAL A 92 6.12 -7.39 16.74
CA VAL A 92 6.19 -7.49 15.28
C VAL A 92 6.19 -8.97 14.88
N PHE A 93 5.35 -9.32 13.91
CA PHE A 93 5.42 -10.59 13.20
C PHE A 93 5.76 -10.33 11.75
N PHE A 94 6.89 -10.86 11.26
CA PHE A 94 7.33 -10.66 9.87
C PHE A 94 6.67 -11.65 8.91
N THR A 95 6.33 -11.14 7.73
CA THR A 95 5.67 -11.85 6.63
C THR A 95 6.38 -11.54 5.31
N ASN A 96 5.88 -12.08 4.18
CA ASN A 96 6.48 -11.86 2.86
C ASN A 96 5.64 -10.94 1.97
N SER A 97 4.42 -10.64 2.36
CA SER A 97 3.47 -9.86 1.57
C SER A 97 2.46 -9.12 2.45
N GLY A 98 1.75 -8.15 1.84
CA GLY A 98 0.65 -7.47 2.50
C GLY A 98 -0.52 -8.39 2.84
N ALA A 99 -0.85 -9.34 1.94
CA ALA A 99 -1.90 -10.31 2.21
C ALA A 99 -1.58 -11.16 3.47
N GLU A 100 -0.34 -11.64 3.61
CA GLU A 100 0.09 -12.38 4.80
C GLU A 100 0.09 -11.49 6.06
N ALA A 101 0.46 -10.21 5.94
CA ALA A 101 0.39 -9.27 7.06
C ALA A 101 -1.05 -9.05 7.52
N LEU A 102 -2.01 -8.93 6.59
CA LEU A 102 -3.43 -8.81 6.89
C LEU A 102 -4.00 -10.11 7.46
N GLU A 103 -3.62 -11.29 6.93
CA GLU A 103 -3.99 -12.58 7.53
C GLU A 103 -3.53 -12.67 9.00
N CYS A 104 -2.31 -12.22 9.29
CA CYS A 104 -1.80 -12.15 10.65
C CYS A 104 -2.62 -11.17 11.51
N ALA A 105 -2.93 -9.98 11.01
CA ALA A 105 -3.70 -8.96 11.71
C ALA A 105 -5.12 -9.44 12.03
N ILE A 106 -5.83 -10.03 11.06
CA ILE A 106 -7.16 -10.63 11.23
C ILE A 106 -7.12 -11.75 12.29
N LYS A 107 -6.13 -12.64 12.20
CA LYS A 107 -5.96 -13.73 13.18
C LYS A 107 -5.61 -13.20 14.57
N THR A 108 -4.79 -12.16 14.66
CA THR A 108 -4.44 -11.52 15.93
C THR A 108 -5.68 -10.96 16.62
N ALA A 109 -6.53 -10.21 15.91
CA ALA A 109 -7.75 -9.65 16.48
C ALA A 109 -8.73 -10.74 16.94
N ARG A 110 -8.97 -11.76 16.12
CA ARG A 110 -9.84 -12.90 16.49
C ARG A 110 -9.29 -13.68 17.68
N ARG A 111 -7.98 -13.91 17.70
CA ARG A 111 -7.32 -14.66 18.77
C ARG A 111 -7.29 -13.88 20.09
N TYR A 112 -7.16 -12.56 20.02
CA TYR A 112 -7.28 -11.68 21.19
C TYR A 112 -8.63 -11.87 21.89
N GLN A 113 -9.74 -11.73 21.17
CA GLN A 113 -11.09 -11.90 21.72
C GLN A 113 -11.29 -13.32 22.27
N PHE A 114 -10.86 -14.34 21.53
CA PHE A 114 -10.91 -15.73 22.04
C PHE A 114 -10.15 -15.88 23.36
N SER A 115 -8.97 -15.28 23.49
CA SER A 115 -8.14 -15.38 24.71
C SER A 115 -8.72 -14.62 25.89
N LYS A 116 -9.57 -13.63 25.63
CA LYS A 116 -10.35 -12.90 26.65
C LYS A 116 -11.64 -13.64 27.08
N GLY A 117 -11.95 -14.78 26.48
CA GLY A 117 -13.13 -15.58 26.79
C GLY A 117 -14.36 -15.27 25.93
N HIS A 118 -14.16 -14.57 24.80
CA HIS A 118 -15.20 -14.17 23.84
C HIS A 118 -15.00 -14.82 22.48
N PRO A 119 -15.12 -16.17 22.36
CA PRO A 119 -14.92 -16.87 21.08
C PRO A 119 -15.95 -16.50 20.00
N GLU A 120 -17.11 -15.98 20.39
CA GLU A 120 -18.16 -15.47 19.51
C GLU A 120 -17.77 -14.15 18.82
N ARG A 121 -16.86 -13.36 19.39
CA ARG A 121 -16.38 -12.09 18.85
C ARG A 121 -15.29 -12.33 17.81
N PHE A 122 -15.68 -12.54 16.54
CA PHE A 122 -14.74 -12.79 15.43
C PHE A 122 -15.08 -11.99 14.16
N HIS A 123 -16.18 -11.24 14.16
CA HIS A 123 -16.55 -10.36 13.06
C HIS A 123 -15.66 -9.13 13.01
N ILE A 124 -15.28 -8.72 11.82
CA ILE A 124 -14.47 -7.54 11.55
C ILE A 124 -15.24 -6.63 10.59
N ILE A 125 -15.50 -5.41 11.03
CA ILE A 125 -16.10 -4.39 10.16
C ILE A 125 -15.03 -3.90 9.19
N THR A 126 -15.37 -3.88 7.91
CA THR A 126 -14.52 -3.45 6.79
C THR A 126 -15.28 -2.49 5.89
N PHE A 127 -14.62 -1.91 4.89
CA PHE A 127 -15.20 -0.82 4.12
C PHE A 127 -15.34 -1.16 2.64
N GLU A 128 -16.43 -0.69 2.02
CA GLU A 128 -16.63 -0.77 0.58
C GLU A 128 -15.48 -0.11 -0.17
N GLY A 129 -15.02 -0.75 -1.25
CA GLY A 129 -13.89 -0.30 -2.05
C GLY A 129 -12.52 -0.64 -1.49
N ALA A 130 -12.43 -1.29 -0.32
CA ALA A 130 -11.18 -1.71 0.28
C ALA A 130 -10.45 -2.80 -0.54
N PHE A 131 -9.12 -2.84 -0.39
CA PHE A 131 -8.28 -3.90 -0.92
C PHE A 131 -7.26 -4.36 0.13
N HIS A 132 -7.44 -5.58 0.63
CA HIS A 132 -6.62 -6.14 1.71
C HIS A 132 -5.75 -7.32 1.27
N GLY A 133 -5.78 -7.72 -0.01
CA GLY A 133 -5.02 -8.83 -0.55
C GLY A 133 -5.83 -9.77 -1.43
N ARG A 134 -5.25 -10.94 -1.74
CA ARG A 134 -5.84 -11.93 -2.66
C ARG A 134 -5.97 -13.33 -2.05
N THR A 135 -5.78 -13.51 -0.75
CA THR A 135 -6.15 -14.74 -0.03
C THR A 135 -7.66 -14.77 0.20
N LEU A 136 -8.22 -15.96 0.49
CA LEU A 136 -9.67 -16.10 0.65
C LEU A 136 -10.24 -15.22 1.77
N ALA A 137 -9.51 -15.05 2.89
CA ALA A 137 -9.95 -14.16 3.95
C ALA A 137 -9.79 -12.67 3.56
N THR A 138 -8.70 -12.30 2.90
CA THR A 138 -8.48 -10.89 2.51
C THR A 138 -9.41 -10.42 1.39
N ILE A 139 -9.79 -11.30 0.43
CA ILE A 139 -10.83 -10.94 -0.56
C ILE A 139 -12.21 -10.83 0.09
N ALA A 140 -12.49 -11.65 1.13
CA ALA A 140 -13.71 -11.54 1.91
C ALA A 140 -13.75 -10.23 2.72
N ALA A 141 -12.62 -9.83 3.32
CA ALA A 141 -12.48 -8.56 4.02
C ALA A 141 -12.65 -7.37 3.07
N GLY A 142 -12.10 -7.41 1.85
CA GLY A 142 -12.28 -6.38 0.83
C GLY A 142 -13.69 -6.28 0.27
N GLY A 143 -14.44 -7.38 0.26
CA GLY A 143 -15.84 -7.45 -0.13
C GLY A 143 -16.17 -7.10 -1.59
N GLN A 144 -15.16 -6.89 -2.45
CA GLN A 144 -15.39 -6.54 -3.85
C GLN A 144 -15.80 -7.77 -4.66
N GLU A 145 -17.00 -7.76 -5.26
CA GLU A 145 -17.61 -8.86 -6.02
C GLU A 145 -16.66 -9.44 -7.07
N LYS A 146 -16.00 -8.58 -7.85
CA LYS A 146 -15.04 -8.98 -8.90
C LYS A 146 -13.87 -9.86 -8.41
N TYR A 147 -13.59 -9.87 -7.10
CA TYR A 147 -12.53 -10.69 -6.49
C TYR A 147 -13.09 -11.91 -5.76
N LEU A 148 -14.40 -11.94 -5.49
CA LEU A 148 -15.09 -13.06 -4.84
C LEU A 148 -15.68 -14.04 -5.85
N GLU A 149 -16.04 -13.57 -7.04
CA GLU A 149 -16.67 -14.37 -8.08
C GLU A 149 -15.86 -15.63 -8.42
N GLY A 150 -16.50 -16.78 -8.31
CA GLY A 150 -15.92 -18.09 -8.66
C GLY A 150 -15.01 -18.73 -7.60
N PHE A 151 -14.78 -18.06 -6.45
CA PHE A 151 -13.90 -18.60 -5.40
C PHE A 151 -14.66 -19.25 -4.22
N GLY A 152 -15.90 -19.67 -4.44
CA GLY A 152 -16.71 -20.37 -3.46
C GLY A 152 -17.37 -19.43 -2.44
N PRO A 153 -17.88 -19.94 -1.31
CA PRO A 153 -18.54 -19.07 -0.35
C PRO A 153 -17.53 -18.08 0.25
N LYS A 154 -17.97 -16.83 0.42
CA LYS A 154 -17.21 -15.78 1.12
C LYS A 154 -16.84 -16.28 2.53
N ALA A 155 -15.57 -16.12 2.90
CA ALA A 155 -15.14 -16.43 4.27
C ALA A 155 -15.96 -15.60 5.29
N PRO A 156 -16.50 -16.22 6.35
CA PRO A 156 -17.40 -15.55 7.30
C PRO A 156 -16.68 -14.57 8.20
N GLY A 157 -17.47 -13.67 8.80
CA GLY A 157 -17.01 -12.74 9.82
C GLY A 157 -16.39 -11.46 9.25
N PHE A 158 -16.92 -10.96 8.12
CA PHE A 158 -16.58 -9.65 7.57
C PHE A 158 -17.85 -8.90 7.17
N ASP A 159 -18.06 -7.74 7.79
CA ASP A 159 -19.23 -6.89 7.64
C ASP A 159 -18.81 -5.60 6.93
N GLN A 160 -19.18 -5.45 5.62
CA GLN A 160 -18.84 -4.28 4.83
C GLN A 160 -19.82 -3.14 5.09
N VAL A 161 -19.26 -1.93 5.29
CA VAL A 161 -20.01 -0.68 5.42
C VAL A 161 -19.47 0.38 4.45
N ALA A 162 -20.24 1.43 4.19
CA ALA A 162 -19.81 2.53 3.34
C ALA A 162 -18.59 3.25 3.95
N PHE A 163 -17.57 3.55 3.11
CA PHE A 163 -16.37 4.24 3.54
C PHE A 163 -16.68 5.72 3.85
N GLY A 164 -16.32 6.16 5.06
CA GLY A 164 -16.54 7.52 5.54
C GLY A 164 -17.87 7.74 6.25
N ASP A 165 -18.72 6.71 6.37
CA ASP A 165 -20.01 6.77 7.07
C ASP A 165 -19.91 6.19 8.49
N ILE A 166 -19.76 7.06 9.49
CA ILE A 166 -19.61 6.65 10.89
C ILE A 166 -20.88 6.04 11.47
N GLU A 167 -22.06 6.45 11.00
CA GLU A 167 -23.33 5.91 11.49
C GLU A 167 -23.57 4.49 10.95
N ALA A 168 -23.14 4.22 9.70
CA ALA A 168 -23.12 2.86 9.18
C ALA A 168 -22.18 1.94 9.98
N VAL A 169 -21.01 2.43 10.39
CA VAL A 169 -20.10 1.69 11.28
C VAL A 169 -20.76 1.40 12.62
N ARG A 170 -21.36 2.42 13.25
CA ARG A 170 -22.05 2.29 14.54
C ARG A 170 -23.17 1.26 14.49
N ALA A 171 -23.96 1.26 13.44
CA ALA A 171 -25.07 0.33 13.23
C ALA A 171 -24.59 -1.11 12.96
N ALA A 172 -23.39 -1.29 12.44
CA ALA A 172 -22.81 -2.62 12.15
C ALA A 172 -22.16 -3.28 13.39
N ILE A 173 -21.92 -2.54 14.48
CA ILE A 173 -21.37 -3.11 15.71
C ILE A 173 -22.40 -4.01 16.36
N THR A 174 -22.01 -5.27 16.63
CA THR A 174 -22.79 -6.28 17.32
C THR A 174 -21.98 -6.95 18.42
N GLU A 175 -22.60 -7.83 19.20
CA GLU A 175 -21.90 -8.64 20.21
C GLU A 175 -20.82 -9.57 19.57
N ALA A 176 -20.94 -9.89 18.28
CA ALA A 176 -19.96 -10.69 17.55
C ALA A 176 -18.78 -9.87 16.99
N THR A 177 -18.81 -8.54 17.08
CA THR A 177 -17.77 -7.69 16.51
C THR A 177 -16.49 -7.74 17.36
N ALA A 178 -15.36 -8.00 16.69
CA ALA A 178 -14.02 -8.09 17.30
C ALA A 178 -13.18 -6.85 17.01
N ALA A 179 -13.30 -6.28 15.81
CA ALA A 179 -12.40 -5.24 15.33
C ALA A 179 -13.02 -4.43 14.17
N ILE A 180 -12.39 -3.30 13.88
CA ILE A 180 -12.59 -2.51 12.65
C ILE A 180 -11.27 -2.53 11.88
N LEU A 181 -11.32 -2.83 10.57
CA LEU A 181 -10.17 -2.85 9.67
C LEU A 181 -10.35 -1.80 8.57
N ILE A 182 -9.39 -0.88 8.44
CA ILE A 182 -9.45 0.23 7.47
C ILE A 182 -8.09 0.54 6.85
N GLU A 183 -8.09 0.95 5.58
CA GLU A 183 -6.97 1.65 4.94
C GLU A 183 -7.10 3.16 5.25
N PRO A 184 -6.09 3.85 5.78
CA PRO A 184 -6.14 5.31 5.97
C PRO A 184 -6.35 6.09 4.66
N VAL A 185 -5.86 5.52 3.54
CA VAL A 185 -6.21 5.95 2.19
C VAL A 185 -6.48 4.68 1.38
N GLN A 186 -7.70 4.52 0.88
CA GLN A 186 -8.02 3.41 -0.02
C GLN A 186 -7.29 3.58 -1.35
N GLY A 187 -6.24 2.81 -1.58
CA GLY A 187 -5.44 2.91 -2.79
C GLY A 187 -6.16 2.37 -4.03
N GLU A 188 -6.59 1.11 -3.99
CA GLU A 188 -7.30 0.43 -5.08
C GLU A 188 -8.72 0.98 -5.30
N GLY A 189 -9.36 1.50 -4.26
CA GLY A 189 -10.70 2.10 -4.31
C GLY A 189 -10.77 3.46 -5.00
N GLY A 190 -9.64 3.99 -5.52
CA GLY A 190 -9.61 5.26 -6.25
C GLY A 190 -8.93 6.41 -5.49
N VAL A 191 -7.92 6.11 -4.70
CA VAL A 191 -7.15 7.05 -3.89
C VAL A 191 -8.08 7.92 -3.03
N ARG A 192 -8.75 7.27 -2.09
CA ARG A 192 -9.77 7.89 -1.22
C ARG A 192 -9.23 8.05 0.20
N PRO A 193 -8.75 9.24 0.61
CA PRO A 193 -8.32 9.47 1.99
C PRO A 193 -9.50 9.45 2.95
N ALA A 194 -9.33 8.79 4.10
CA ALA A 194 -10.20 8.96 5.25
C ALA A 194 -9.97 10.33 5.89
N THR A 195 -11.03 11.01 6.33
CA THR A 195 -10.87 12.28 7.04
C THR A 195 -10.32 12.05 8.44
N THR A 196 -9.64 13.06 8.99
CA THR A 196 -9.14 13.02 10.38
C THR A 196 -10.28 12.77 11.37
N GLU A 197 -11.43 13.41 11.15
CA GLU A 197 -12.63 13.26 11.99
C GLU A 197 -13.15 11.84 11.97
N PHE A 198 -13.21 11.21 10.78
CA PHE A 198 -13.64 9.83 10.64
C PHE A 198 -12.68 8.86 11.34
N MET A 199 -11.36 9.02 11.16
CA MET A 199 -10.36 8.19 11.82
C MET A 199 -10.42 8.30 13.34
N LYS A 200 -10.60 9.51 13.88
CA LYS A 200 -10.79 9.73 15.31
C LYS A 200 -12.08 9.11 15.84
N ALA A 201 -13.17 9.22 15.07
CA ALA A 201 -14.44 8.60 15.44
C ALA A 201 -14.36 7.07 15.45
N LEU A 202 -13.64 6.46 14.49
CA LEU A 202 -13.39 5.00 14.51
C LEU A 202 -12.60 4.58 15.76
N ARG A 203 -11.55 5.33 16.13
CA ARG A 203 -10.79 5.01 17.35
C ARG A 203 -11.69 5.08 18.58
N GLN A 204 -12.47 6.14 18.71
CA GLN A 204 -13.41 6.29 19.82
C GLN A 204 -14.46 5.18 19.87
N LEU A 205 -15.02 4.79 18.70
CA LEU A 205 -15.96 3.65 18.65
C LEU A 205 -15.32 2.34 19.09
N CYS A 206 -14.06 2.11 18.70
CA CYS A 206 -13.34 0.94 19.17
C CYS A 206 -13.15 0.97 20.70
N ASP A 207 -12.75 2.10 21.27
CA ASP A 207 -12.53 2.26 22.70
C ASP A 207 -13.84 2.08 23.49
N ASP A 208 -14.94 2.65 23.00
CA ASP A 208 -16.27 2.58 23.66
C ASP A 208 -16.88 1.18 23.64
N ASN A 209 -16.46 0.30 22.71
CA ASN A 209 -17.07 -1.02 22.49
C ASN A 209 -16.10 -2.20 22.69
N ASP A 210 -14.92 -1.96 23.25
CA ASP A 210 -13.90 -3.01 23.44
C ASP A 210 -13.50 -3.71 22.13
N LEU A 211 -13.38 -2.94 21.04
CA LEU A 211 -12.97 -3.41 19.73
C LEU A 211 -11.50 -3.05 19.45
N LEU A 212 -10.83 -3.84 18.64
CA LEU A 212 -9.50 -3.49 18.15
C LEU A 212 -9.61 -2.66 16.85
N LEU A 213 -8.78 -1.64 16.73
CA LEU A 213 -8.59 -0.90 15.48
C LEU A 213 -7.39 -1.46 14.72
N ILE A 214 -7.65 -2.00 13.52
CA ILE A 214 -6.64 -2.54 12.61
C ILE A 214 -6.45 -1.56 11.46
N LEU A 215 -5.22 -1.10 11.23
CA LEU A 215 -4.90 -0.29 10.06
C LEU A 215 -4.16 -1.10 9.01
N ASP A 216 -4.65 -1.03 7.78
CA ASP A 216 -3.92 -1.48 6.60
C ASP A 216 -3.07 -0.34 6.06
N GLU A 217 -1.82 -0.30 6.49
CA GLU A 217 -0.80 0.65 6.03
C GLU A 217 0.15 0.03 4.98
N VAL A 218 -0.31 -1.03 4.31
CA VAL A 218 0.47 -1.73 3.28
C VAL A 218 0.84 -0.81 2.12
N GLN A 219 -0.05 0.10 1.72
CA GLN A 219 0.22 1.08 0.66
C GLN A 219 0.53 2.48 1.18
N THR A 220 0.01 2.87 2.32
CA THR A 220 0.13 4.20 2.90
C THR A 220 1.35 4.40 3.78
N GLY A 221 1.90 3.31 4.32
CA GLY A 221 3.01 3.35 5.27
C GLY A 221 4.39 3.58 4.64
N VAL A 222 5.38 3.56 5.52
CA VAL A 222 6.81 3.66 5.21
C VAL A 222 7.13 4.92 4.39
N GLY A 223 6.60 6.06 4.84
CA GLY A 223 6.90 7.37 4.27
C GLY A 223 6.00 7.83 3.11
N ARG A 224 5.14 6.96 2.58
CA ARG A 224 4.35 7.24 1.36
C ARG A 224 3.51 8.50 1.44
N THR A 225 2.90 8.78 2.59
CA THR A 225 2.05 9.96 2.80
C THR A 225 2.82 11.17 3.38
N GLY A 226 4.15 11.06 3.54
CA GLY A 226 4.98 12.13 4.12
C GLY A 226 5.12 12.09 5.65
N LYS A 227 4.48 11.11 6.30
CA LYS A 227 4.73 10.65 7.66
C LYS A 227 5.24 9.22 7.59
N LEU A 228 5.82 8.67 8.65
CA LEU A 228 6.26 7.27 8.64
C LEU A 228 5.06 6.36 8.38
N PHE A 229 3.92 6.62 9.04
CA PHE A 229 2.64 5.96 8.79
C PHE A 229 1.50 6.99 8.68
N ALA A 230 0.49 6.70 7.87
CA ALA A 230 -0.56 7.65 7.55
C ALA A 230 -1.46 7.99 8.75
N HIS A 231 -1.64 7.08 9.71
CA HIS A 231 -2.44 7.34 10.91
C HIS A 231 -1.90 8.52 11.75
N GLU A 232 -0.61 8.84 11.63
CA GLU A 232 -0.01 9.98 12.32
C GLU A 232 -0.63 11.33 11.91
N TRP A 233 -1.19 11.43 10.69
CA TRP A 233 -1.91 12.63 10.24
C TRP A 233 -3.19 12.90 11.06
N SER A 234 -3.85 11.83 11.48
CA SER A 234 -5.05 11.91 12.31
C SER A 234 -4.76 11.97 13.81
N GLY A 235 -3.51 11.69 14.22
CA GLY A 235 -3.08 11.67 15.61
C GLY A 235 -3.74 10.57 16.42
N ILE A 236 -4.13 9.45 15.78
CA ILE A 236 -4.67 8.27 16.45
C ILE A 236 -3.62 7.17 16.59
N THR A 237 -3.86 6.24 17.50
CA THR A 237 -3.04 5.05 17.70
C THR A 237 -3.89 3.81 17.45
N PRO A 238 -3.53 2.95 16.48
CA PRO A 238 -4.20 1.68 16.27
C PRO A 238 -3.73 0.63 17.29
N ASP A 239 -4.44 -0.50 17.36
CA ASP A 239 -4.02 -1.67 18.14
C ASP A 239 -3.18 -2.62 17.31
N ILE A 240 -3.47 -2.71 16.00
CA ILE A 240 -2.77 -3.57 15.04
C ILE A 240 -2.56 -2.80 13.74
N MET A 241 -1.42 -3.00 13.10
CA MET A 241 -1.10 -2.39 11.81
C MET A 241 -0.40 -3.39 10.88
N ALA A 242 -0.92 -3.54 9.66
CA ALA A 242 -0.28 -4.32 8.60
C ALA A 242 0.58 -3.42 7.71
N VAL A 243 1.80 -3.87 7.44
CA VAL A 243 2.81 -3.15 6.63
C VAL A 243 3.39 -4.10 5.59
N ALA A 244 3.66 -3.62 4.38
CA ALA A 244 4.40 -4.34 3.34
C ALA A 244 4.94 -3.35 2.30
N LYS A 245 5.07 -3.78 1.04
CA LYS A 245 5.46 -2.93 -0.09
C LYS A 245 6.70 -2.09 0.21
N GLY A 246 6.50 -0.83 0.60
CA GLY A 246 7.56 0.14 0.82
C GLY A 246 8.64 -0.31 1.80
N ILE A 247 8.32 -1.12 2.81
CA ILE A 247 9.31 -1.62 3.78
C ILE A 247 10.34 -2.56 3.14
N GLY A 248 9.93 -3.27 2.07
CA GLY A 248 10.82 -4.15 1.34
C GLY A 248 11.61 -3.46 0.22
N GLY A 249 11.23 -2.22 -0.18
CA GLY A 249 11.94 -1.47 -1.22
C GLY A 249 12.12 -2.21 -2.55
N GLY A 250 11.31 -3.23 -2.83
CA GLY A 250 11.40 -4.14 -3.98
C GLY A 250 11.56 -5.61 -3.59
N PHE A 251 12.04 -5.90 -2.39
CA PHE A 251 12.16 -7.26 -1.85
C PHE A 251 10.85 -7.70 -1.17
N PRO A 252 10.43 -8.98 -1.30
CA PRO A 252 9.24 -9.50 -0.60
C PRO A 252 9.39 -9.41 0.92
N LEU A 253 8.69 -8.47 1.53
CA LEU A 253 8.67 -8.23 2.97
C LEU A 253 7.35 -7.60 3.39
N GLY A 254 6.77 -8.11 4.45
CA GLY A 254 5.66 -7.54 5.18
C GLY A 254 5.84 -7.72 6.69
N ALA A 255 5.00 -7.07 7.45
CA ALA A 255 4.95 -7.20 8.90
C ALA A 255 3.54 -6.90 9.43
N CYS A 256 3.17 -7.57 10.50
CA CYS A 256 2.05 -7.24 11.36
C CYS A 256 2.62 -6.70 12.67
N LEU A 257 2.30 -5.44 12.98
CA LEU A 257 2.70 -4.74 14.18
C LEU A 257 1.50 -4.68 15.12
N ALA A 258 1.71 -4.89 16.42
CA ALA A 258 0.63 -4.85 17.39
C ALA A 258 1.11 -4.37 18.75
N THR A 259 0.19 -3.83 19.55
CA THR A 259 0.42 -3.60 20.99
C THR A 259 0.60 -4.95 21.71
N SER A 260 1.28 -4.95 22.85
CA SER A 260 1.41 -6.15 23.70
C SER A 260 0.05 -6.71 24.09
N GLU A 261 -0.94 -5.85 24.31
CA GLU A 261 -2.32 -6.22 24.66
C GLU A 261 -2.98 -6.96 23.48
N ALA A 262 -3.02 -6.38 22.28
CA ALA A 262 -3.62 -7.00 21.10
C ALA A 262 -2.94 -8.33 20.73
N ALA A 263 -1.61 -8.43 20.91
CA ALA A 263 -0.83 -9.64 20.65
C ALA A 263 -0.94 -10.70 21.76
N SER A 264 -1.60 -10.42 22.88
CA SER A 264 -1.58 -11.29 24.07
C SER A 264 -2.13 -12.70 23.83
N GLY A 265 -3.05 -12.87 22.89
CA GLY A 265 -3.60 -14.16 22.48
C GLY A 265 -2.68 -14.97 21.55
N MET A 266 -1.65 -14.37 20.95
CA MET A 266 -0.74 -15.02 20.01
C MET A 266 0.38 -15.74 20.79
N LYS A 267 0.32 -17.07 20.82
CA LYS A 267 1.26 -17.95 21.52
C LYS A 267 1.96 -18.88 20.52
N ALA A 268 2.99 -19.58 20.98
CA ALA A 268 3.68 -20.58 20.17
C ALA A 268 2.69 -21.54 19.49
N GLY A 269 2.81 -21.73 18.19
CA GLY A 269 1.96 -22.61 17.38
C GLY A 269 0.63 -21.98 16.89
N THR A 270 0.27 -20.76 17.29
CA THR A 270 -1.00 -20.14 16.84
C THR A 270 -0.90 -19.53 15.45
N HIS A 271 0.28 -19.15 15.01
CA HIS A 271 0.58 -18.61 13.68
C HIS A 271 2.02 -18.94 13.29
N GLY A 272 2.32 -18.90 11.99
CA GLY A 272 3.66 -19.19 11.50
C GLY A 272 3.84 -18.75 10.04
N SER A 273 5.09 -18.59 9.64
CA SER A 273 5.53 -18.38 8.27
C SER A 273 6.86 -19.08 8.06
N THR A 274 7.02 -19.78 6.93
CA THR A 274 8.29 -20.41 6.60
C THR A 274 9.35 -19.37 6.24
N TYR A 275 9.00 -18.38 5.42
CA TYR A 275 9.95 -17.40 4.89
C TYR A 275 9.88 -16.04 5.60
N GLY A 276 8.78 -15.73 6.29
CA GLY A 276 8.62 -14.46 7.00
C GLY A 276 9.76 -14.26 8.02
N GLY A 277 10.44 -13.11 7.93
CA GLY A 277 11.58 -12.78 8.78
C GLY A 277 12.91 -13.39 8.35
N ASN A 278 13.03 -13.89 7.10
CA ASN A 278 14.30 -14.43 6.61
C ASN A 278 15.41 -13.37 6.63
N PRO A 279 16.69 -13.78 6.80
CA PRO A 279 17.80 -12.86 6.92
C PRO A 279 17.97 -11.86 5.78
N LEU A 280 17.70 -12.26 4.52
CA LEU A 280 17.78 -11.35 3.38
C LEU A 280 16.75 -10.22 3.47
N ALA A 281 15.48 -10.57 3.76
CA ALA A 281 14.42 -9.59 3.96
C ALA A 281 14.73 -8.63 5.13
N MET A 282 15.30 -9.14 6.22
CA MET A 282 15.66 -8.34 7.39
C MET A 282 16.78 -7.34 7.08
N ALA A 283 17.80 -7.75 6.32
CA ALA A 283 18.87 -6.87 5.87
C ALA A 283 18.35 -5.76 4.96
N VAL A 284 17.50 -6.12 3.98
CA VAL A 284 16.87 -5.17 3.05
C VAL A 284 15.95 -4.19 3.80
N GLY A 285 15.04 -4.69 4.65
CA GLY A 285 14.14 -3.84 5.43
C GLY A 285 14.87 -2.87 6.34
N SER A 286 15.98 -3.31 6.96
CA SER A 286 16.85 -2.43 7.77
C SER A 286 17.47 -1.33 6.92
N ALA A 287 18.00 -1.65 5.72
CA ALA A 287 18.59 -0.67 4.82
C ALA A 287 17.55 0.32 4.27
N VAL A 288 16.32 -0.12 4.01
CA VAL A 288 15.21 0.78 3.65
C VAL A 288 14.91 1.75 4.80
N LEU A 289 14.81 1.27 6.04
CA LEU A 289 14.58 2.14 7.20
C LEU A 289 15.73 3.11 7.47
N ASP A 290 16.98 2.78 7.11
CA ASP A 290 18.10 3.72 7.20
C ASP A 290 17.84 4.98 6.34
N ILE A 291 17.24 4.80 5.17
CA ILE A 291 16.90 5.89 4.24
C ILE A 291 15.66 6.65 4.73
N ILE A 292 14.58 5.92 5.04
CA ILE A 292 13.28 6.52 5.38
C ILE A 292 13.34 7.30 6.70
N LEU A 293 14.12 6.81 7.68
CA LEU A 293 14.26 7.44 9.00
C LEU A 293 15.42 8.44 9.05
N ALA A 294 16.15 8.66 7.96
CA ALA A 294 17.20 9.67 7.91
C ALA A 294 16.62 11.08 8.14
N ASP A 295 17.38 11.90 8.85
CA ASP A 295 16.98 13.28 9.15
C ASP A 295 16.62 14.05 7.88
N GLY A 296 15.45 14.67 7.87
CA GLY A 296 14.96 15.48 6.75
C GLY A 296 14.33 14.68 5.60
N PHE A 297 14.43 13.34 5.54
CA PHE A 297 13.91 12.57 4.42
C PHE A 297 12.38 12.72 4.26
N LEU A 298 11.61 12.53 5.32
CA LEU A 298 10.15 12.68 5.26
C LEU A 298 9.73 14.13 5.00
N GLN A 299 10.56 15.13 5.39
CA GLN A 299 10.31 16.51 5.01
C GLN A 299 10.48 16.70 3.50
N GLN A 300 11.55 16.17 2.91
CA GLN A 300 11.73 16.17 1.45
C GLN A 300 10.54 15.52 0.71
N VAL A 301 10.03 14.40 1.21
CA VAL A 301 8.82 13.77 0.65
C VAL A 301 7.63 14.73 0.65
N ARG A 302 7.40 15.46 1.75
CA ARG A 302 6.32 16.46 1.84
C ARG A 302 6.53 17.62 0.87
N ASP A 303 7.76 18.11 0.75
CA ASP A 303 8.09 19.24 -0.13
C ASP A 303 7.85 18.88 -1.60
N VAL A 304 8.27 17.66 -2.02
CA VAL A 304 8.02 17.18 -3.38
C VAL A 304 6.53 16.88 -3.61
N ALA A 305 5.84 16.35 -2.61
CA ALA A 305 4.39 16.14 -2.68
C ALA A 305 3.63 17.46 -2.92
N LEU A 306 4.10 18.57 -2.35
CA LEU A 306 3.52 19.89 -2.61
C LEU A 306 3.70 20.32 -4.08
N VAL A 307 4.87 20.03 -4.69
CA VAL A 307 5.11 20.27 -6.13
C VAL A 307 4.10 19.51 -6.97
N PHE A 308 3.88 18.22 -6.68
CA PHE A 308 2.87 17.42 -7.38
C PHE A 308 1.46 17.97 -7.18
N ARG A 309 1.07 18.28 -5.96
CA ARG A 309 -0.28 18.78 -5.63
C ARG A 309 -0.59 20.07 -6.40
N GLN A 310 0.34 21.01 -6.40
CA GLN A 310 0.18 22.28 -7.13
C GLN A 310 0.15 22.08 -8.66
N GLY A 311 1.07 21.23 -9.18
CA GLY A 311 1.14 20.94 -10.60
C GLY A 311 -0.10 20.22 -11.13
N LEU A 312 -0.57 19.19 -10.41
CA LEU A 312 -1.78 18.44 -10.78
C LEU A 312 -3.04 19.32 -10.69
N ALA A 313 -3.15 20.19 -9.66
CA ALA A 313 -4.26 21.16 -9.57
C ALA A 313 -4.27 22.10 -10.78
N SER A 314 -3.12 22.64 -11.16
CA SER A 314 -2.99 23.46 -12.38
C SER A 314 -3.36 22.70 -13.66
N LEU A 315 -2.99 21.43 -13.76
CA LEU A 315 -3.38 20.59 -14.91
C LEU A 315 -4.88 20.33 -14.94
N LYS A 316 -5.51 20.06 -13.81
CA LYS A 316 -6.98 19.94 -13.69
C LYS A 316 -7.68 21.21 -14.21
N ASP A 317 -7.22 22.38 -13.80
CA ASP A 317 -7.83 23.67 -14.21
C ASP A 317 -7.67 23.92 -15.73
N ARG A 318 -6.55 23.53 -16.32
CA ARG A 318 -6.27 23.70 -17.75
C ARG A 318 -6.91 22.62 -18.64
N TYR A 319 -7.10 21.42 -18.10
CA TYR A 319 -7.60 20.25 -18.85
C TYR A 319 -8.81 19.58 -18.16
N PRO A 320 -9.89 20.34 -17.80
CA PRO A 320 -11.03 19.78 -17.07
C PRO A 320 -11.82 18.74 -17.86
N ASP A 321 -11.67 18.71 -19.19
CA ASP A 321 -12.24 17.72 -20.11
C ASP A 321 -11.44 16.39 -20.16
N VAL A 322 -10.27 16.32 -19.50
CA VAL A 322 -9.43 15.15 -19.37
C VAL A 322 -9.24 14.75 -17.90
N ILE A 323 -9.08 15.71 -17.01
CA ILE A 323 -8.85 15.55 -15.57
C ILE A 323 -10.04 16.12 -14.81
N GLU A 324 -10.85 15.25 -14.20
CA GLU A 324 -12.01 15.65 -13.40
C GLU A 324 -11.62 16.10 -11.99
N ASP A 325 -10.71 15.33 -11.34
CA ASP A 325 -10.31 15.59 -9.97
C ASP A 325 -8.89 15.08 -9.67
N VAL A 326 -8.30 15.61 -8.59
CA VAL A 326 -6.98 15.20 -8.07
C VAL A 326 -7.12 14.90 -6.58
N ARG A 327 -6.66 13.72 -6.15
CA ARG A 327 -6.82 13.20 -4.80
C ARG A 327 -5.51 12.69 -4.23
N GLY A 328 -5.49 12.44 -2.95
CA GLY A 328 -4.43 11.71 -2.29
C GLY A 328 -3.73 12.48 -1.17
N GLU A 329 -2.75 11.82 -0.56
CA GLU A 329 -1.93 12.37 0.51
C GLU A 329 -0.46 12.04 0.27
N GLY A 330 0.42 13.02 0.46
CA GLY A 330 1.85 12.86 0.19
C GLY A 330 2.12 12.48 -1.27
N LEU A 331 2.87 11.39 -1.47
CA LEU A 331 3.17 10.81 -2.78
C LEU A 331 2.27 9.60 -3.13
N LEU A 332 1.12 9.47 -2.52
CA LEU A 332 0.01 8.62 -2.94
C LEU A 332 -1.00 9.50 -3.66
N LEU A 333 -0.84 9.68 -4.96
CA LEU A 333 -1.58 10.64 -5.77
C LEU A 333 -2.55 9.93 -6.71
N GLY A 334 -3.74 10.49 -6.89
CA GLY A 334 -4.78 10.00 -7.78
C GLY A 334 -5.24 11.09 -8.75
N ILE A 335 -5.26 10.77 -10.04
CA ILE A 335 -5.86 11.59 -11.08
C ILE A 335 -7.17 10.92 -11.49
N LYS A 336 -8.31 11.50 -11.10
CA LYS A 336 -9.61 11.08 -11.61
C LYS A 336 -9.79 11.61 -13.02
N ALA A 337 -9.99 10.72 -13.98
CA ALA A 337 -10.10 11.08 -15.38
C ALA A 337 -11.54 11.47 -15.73
N ALA A 338 -11.70 12.52 -16.54
CA ALA A 338 -12.98 12.88 -17.20
C ALA A 338 -13.22 12.08 -18.50
N VAL A 339 -12.20 11.33 -18.93
CA VAL A 339 -12.25 10.35 -20.03
C VAL A 339 -12.13 8.94 -19.44
N PRO A 340 -12.33 7.85 -20.21
CA PRO A 340 -11.99 6.51 -19.69
C PRO A 340 -10.54 6.46 -19.19
N SER A 341 -10.32 6.01 -17.95
CA SER A 341 -8.98 6.00 -17.34
C SER A 341 -7.98 5.16 -18.14
N ALA A 342 -8.44 4.15 -18.87
CA ALA A 342 -7.61 3.37 -19.78
C ALA A 342 -7.03 4.23 -20.93
N GLU A 343 -7.80 5.19 -21.47
CA GLU A 343 -7.35 6.13 -22.49
C GLU A 343 -6.26 7.07 -21.94
N LEU A 344 -6.49 7.65 -20.76
CA LEU A 344 -5.49 8.50 -20.10
C LEU A 344 -4.23 7.70 -19.74
N LEU A 345 -4.38 6.48 -19.23
CA LEU A 345 -3.24 5.62 -18.91
C LEU A 345 -2.40 5.29 -20.14
N GLN A 346 -3.05 5.02 -21.29
CA GLN A 346 -2.36 4.80 -22.55
C GLN A 346 -1.60 6.04 -23.02
N ALA A 347 -2.21 7.23 -22.91
CA ALA A 347 -1.59 8.50 -23.28
C ALA A 347 -0.39 8.85 -22.37
N ILE A 348 -0.51 8.64 -21.06
CA ILE A 348 0.59 8.81 -20.10
C ILE A 348 1.74 7.86 -20.44
N ARG A 349 1.45 6.60 -20.78
CA ARG A 349 2.44 5.61 -21.17
C ARG A 349 3.14 5.98 -22.47
N ALA A 350 2.40 6.51 -23.45
CA ALA A 350 2.97 7.02 -24.71
C ALA A 350 3.88 8.25 -24.49
N ALA A 351 3.65 8.99 -23.41
CA ALA A 351 4.54 10.06 -22.94
C ALA A 351 5.71 9.54 -22.07
N HIS A 352 5.96 8.23 -22.04
CA HIS A 352 7.02 7.56 -21.26
C HIS A 352 6.90 7.77 -19.73
N LEU A 353 5.68 7.88 -19.22
CA LEU A 353 5.37 7.91 -17.80
C LEU A 353 4.54 6.67 -17.44
N LEU A 354 4.88 6.01 -16.35
CA LEU A 354 4.13 4.87 -15.83
C LEU A 354 3.26 5.29 -14.66
N GLY A 355 1.98 4.92 -14.73
CA GLY A 355 1.02 5.04 -13.65
C GLY A 355 0.28 3.72 -13.45
N VAL A 356 -0.54 3.63 -12.41
CA VAL A 356 -1.29 2.43 -12.03
C VAL A 356 -2.78 2.73 -12.00
N PRO A 357 -3.62 1.94 -12.71
CA PRO A 357 -5.07 2.15 -12.64
C PRO A 357 -5.61 1.82 -11.24
N ALA A 358 -6.72 2.46 -10.88
CA ALA A 358 -7.47 2.21 -9.67
C ALA A 358 -8.98 2.26 -9.96
N GLY A 359 -9.79 1.97 -8.96
CA GLY A 359 -11.24 2.18 -9.02
C GLY A 359 -11.64 3.64 -9.27
N ASP A 360 -12.93 3.89 -9.44
CA ASP A 360 -13.51 5.23 -9.62
C ASP A 360 -12.86 6.04 -10.78
N ASN A 361 -12.48 5.36 -11.86
CA ASN A 361 -11.85 5.96 -13.04
C ASN A 361 -10.56 6.75 -12.73
N VAL A 362 -9.78 6.30 -11.72
CA VAL A 362 -8.56 6.96 -11.24
C VAL A 362 -7.30 6.29 -11.78
N ILE A 363 -6.29 7.10 -12.09
CA ILE A 363 -4.90 6.65 -12.28
C ILE A 363 -4.09 7.12 -11.08
N ARG A 364 -3.36 6.19 -10.46
CA ARG A 364 -2.44 6.48 -9.37
C ARG A 364 -1.07 6.86 -9.92
N LEU A 365 -0.49 7.90 -9.32
CA LEU A 365 0.92 8.22 -9.43
C LEU A 365 1.55 7.98 -8.04
N LEU A 366 2.49 7.05 -8.01
CA LEU A 366 3.13 6.50 -6.81
C LEU A 366 4.66 6.59 -6.96
N PRO A 367 5.25 7.77 -7.24
CA PRO A 367 6.68 7.85 -7.50
C PRO A 367 7.48 7.28 -6.33
N PRO A 368 8.68 6.72 -6.54
CA PRO A 368 9.61 6.44 -5.45
C PRO A 368 9.80 7.67 -4.57
N LEU A 369 9.97 7.48 -3.26
CA LEU A 369 10.07 8.58 -2.28
C LEU A 369 11.34 9.41 -2.44
N VAL A 370 12.32 8.88 -3.16
CA VAL A 370 13.58 9.57 -3.53
C VAL A 370 13.43 10.49 -4.74
N VAL A 371 12.23 10.60 -5.32
CA VAL A 371 11.94 11.49 -6.45
C VAL A 371 12.31 12.93 -6.11
N THR A 372 13.01 13.59 -7.04
CA THR A 372 13.39 14.99 -6.90
C THR A 372 12.28 15.93 -7.38
N ALA A 373 12.33 17.19 -7.00
CA ALA A 373 11.41 18.21 -7.50
C ALA A 373 11.52 18.41 -9.02
N GLU A 374 12.69 18.18 -9.61
CA GLU A 374 12.91 18.24 -11.06
C GLU A 374 12.21 17.07 -11.76
N GLU A 375 12.40 15.85 -11.29
CA GLU A 375 11.72 14.66 -11.81
C GLU A 375 10.19 14.73 -11.60
N ALA A 376 9.74 15.35 -10.52
CA ALA A 376 8.32 15.62 -10.31
C ALA A 376 7.76 16.56 -11.39
N ARG A 377 8.46 17.66 -11.71
CA ARG A 377 8.07 18.58 -12.80
C ARG A 377 8.09 17.89 -14.17
N GLU A 378 9.12 17.06 -14.44
CA GLU A 378 9.17 16.27 -15.67
C GLU A 378 7.96 15.31 -15.76
N GLY A 379 7.58 14.64 -14.66
CA GLY A 379 6.39 13.80 -14.61
C GLY A 379 5.11 14.58 -14.89
N LEU A 380 4.95 15.75 -14.29
CA LEU A 380 3.83 16.67 -14.56
C LEU A 380 3.77 17.10 -16.02
N ALA A 381 4.91 17.43 -16.63
CA ALA A 381 4.99 17.77 -18.06
C ALA A 381 4.59 16.58 -18.95
N ARG A 382 4.86 15.34 -18.54
CA ARG A 382 4.40 14.12 -19.26
C ARG A 382 2.91 13.92 -19.13
N VAL A 383 2.31 14.18 -17.96
CA VAL A 383 0.85 14.19 -17.78
C VAL A 383 0.20 15.25 -18.66
N GLU A 384 0.81 16.43 -18.77
CA GLU A 384 0.33 17.51 -19.63
C GLU A 384 0.34 17.10 -21.11
N ARG A 385 1.46 16.57 -21.63
CA ARG A 385 1.56 16.04 -23.01
C ARG A 385 0.49 14.97 -23.28
N ALA A 386 0.20 14.11 -22.31
CA ALA A 386 -0.85 13.11 -22.43
C ALA A 386 -2.24 13.76 -22.58
N ALA A 387 -2.54 14.76 -21.75
CA ALA A 387 -3.81 15.51 -21.82
C ALA A 387 -3.98 16.25 -23.14
N GLU A 388 -2.91 16.89 -23.63
CA GLU A 388 -2.89 17.55 -24.97
C GLU A 388 -3.17 16.57 -26.10
N SER A 389 -2.53 15.38 -26.05
CA SER A 389 -2.73 14.36 -27.09
C SER A 389 -4.16 13.86 -27.15
N ILE A 390 -4.82 13.70 -25.98
CA ILE A 390 -6.23 13.32 -25.90
C ILE A 390 -7.11 14.40 -26.50
N ARG A 391 -6.90 15.68 -26.18
CA ARG A 391 -7.65 16.80 -26.79
C ARG A 391 -7.49 16.84 -28.30
N ALA A 392 -6.25 16.73 -28.80
CA ALA A 392 -5.99 16.73 -30.24
C ALA A 392 -6.69 15.58 -30.97
N SER A 393 -6.79 14.41 -30.33
CA SER A 393 -7.49 13.25 -30.89
C SER A 393 -9.03 13.45 -30.96
N LYS A 394 -9.62 14.14 -29.97
CA LYS A 394 -11.04 14.45 -29.94
C LYS A 394 -11.42 15.44 -31.06
N VAL A 395 -10.61 16.47 -31.29
CA VAL A 395 -10.85 17.44 -32.37
C VAL A 395 -10.84 16.76 -33.74
N LYS A 396 -9.93 15.81 -33.97
CA LYS A 396 -9.87 15.05 -35.24
C LYS A 396 -11.04 14.11 -35.47
N LYS A 397 -11.71 13.63 -34.42
CA LYS A 397 -12.89 12.76 -34.52
C LYS A 397 -14.19 13.53 -34.76
N THR A 398 -14.19 14.85 -34.49
CA THR A 398 -15.37 15.72 -34.68
C THR A 398 -15.30 16.59 -35.95
N ALA A 399 -14.16 16.62 -36.62
CA ALA A 399 -13.96 17.23 -37.94
C ALA A 399 -14.07 16.19 -39.07
#